data_b5a0f60d5ad91bf7bc271a127c2b98e4
#
_entry.id   b5a0f60d5ad91bf7bc271a127c2b98e4
#
_cell.length_a   1.000
_cell.length_b   1.000
_cell.length_c   1.000
_cell.angle_alpha   90.00
_cell.angle_beta   90.00
_cell.angle_gamma   90.00
#
_symmetry.space_group_name_H-M   'P 1'
#
loop_
_entity.id
_entity.type
_entity.pdbx_description
1 polymer ?
#
loop_
_entity_poly.entity_id
_entity_poly.type
_entity_poly.pdbx_seq_one_letter_code
_entity_poly.pdbx_strand_id
1 'polypeptide(L)'
;MPSVYEYAKDELAELLVGEPRYRVDQVWHGLWNEGQALEGITTIPKTLRAQLAERFPPSLDVVNDVSSDHGSTRKWVFRLFDGATIETVLMGYEDRVTVCVSSQAGCAMGCTFCATGQAGFTRHLSAGEVLEQVMFAARAAAPRRLSNVVFMGMGEPLANYLVTMDVVKRLHEYRGLSARHITVSTVGVAPAIERMAKTGLPLTLAVSLHSANNESRSALVPLNRRYPLERLHDACLFWMNTTGRRLSFEWALIDGVNDRESDLDELARYASSLRAHVNLIPLNPTPGYLVRGSSSQRVHDFREGLNARGVNATVRNTRGRSIDAACGQLAAVTNARHKLIPVRSG
;
A
#
# COMPACT_ATOMS: atom_id res chain seq x y z
N MET A 1 13.24 6.41 -17.25
CA MET A 1 12.81 5.85 -18.55
C MET A 1 11.44 5.21 -18.32
N PRO A 2 10.51 5.23 -19.27
CA PRO A 2 9.21 4.62 -19.06
C PRO A 2 9.33 3.09 -18.97
N SER A 3 8.65 2.50 -18.01
CA SER A 3 8.51 1.04 -17.89
C SER A 3 7.66 0.50 -19.04
N VAL A 4 7.89 -0.74 -19.45
CA VAL A 4 7.02 -1.42 -20.45
C VAL A 4 5.56 -1.51 -19.97
N TYR A 5 5.34 -1.49 -18.66
CA TYR A 5 3.98 -1.51 -18.07
C TYR A 5 3.24 -0.17 -18.13
N GLU A 6 3.86 0.91 -18.62
CA GLU A 6 3.17 2.18 -18.91
C GLU A 6 2.24 2.07 -20.13
N TYR A 7 2.52 1.14 -21.03
CA TYR A 7 1.85 1.04 -22.33
C TYR A 7 0.62 0.13 -22.26
N ALA A 8 -0.45 0.56 -22.92
CA ALA A 8 -1.57 -0.29 -23.26
C ALA A 8 -1.21 -1.21 -24.44
N LYS A 9 -2.07 -2.19 -24.74
CA LYS A 9 -1.76 -3.20 -25.77
C LYS A 9 -1.66 -2.62 -27.20
N ASP A 10 -2.50 -1.64 -27.51
CA ASP A 10 -2.50 -0.90 -28.74
C ASP A 10 -1.26 0.00 -28.89
N GLU A 11 -0.87 0.67 -27.83
CA GLU A 11 0.37 1.45 -27.78
C GLU A 11 1.61 0.55 -27.93
N LEU A 12 1.59 -0.65 -27.31
CA LEU A 12 2.64 -1.65 -27.52
C LEU A 12 2.69 -2.12 -28.98
N ALA A 13 1.54 -2.21 -29.66
CA ALA A 13 1.49 -2.55 -31.07
C ALA A 13 2.16 -1.48 -31.96
N GLU A 14 1.99 -0.20 -31.62
CA GLU A 14 2.67 0.90 -32.31
C GLU A 14 4.19 0.85 -32.12
N LEU A 15 4.65 0.42 -30.94
CA LEU A 15 6.08 0.25 -30.64
C LEU A 15 6.72 -0.93 -31.39
N LEU A 16 5.92 -1.88 -31.83
CA LEU A 16 6.32 -3.10 -32.56
C LEU A 16 5.99 -3.02 -34.05
N VAL A 17 5.87 -1.81 -34.60
CA VAL A 17 5.68 -1.61 -36.05
C VAL A 17 6.83 -2.29 -36.82
N GLY A 18 6.47 -3.12 -37.80
CA GLY A 18 7.40 -3.95 -38.57
C GLY A 18 7.51 -5.40 -38.10
N GLU A 19 7.04 -5.71 -36.90
CA GLU A 19 6.88 -7.07 -36.42
C GLU A 19 5.50 -7.65 -36.80
N PRO A 20 5.38 -8.97 -37.01
CA PRO A 20 4.09 -9.62 -37.21
C PRO A 20 3.13 -9.36 -36.04
N ARG A 21 1.86 -9.11 -36.31
CA ARG A 21 0.85 -8.72 -35.32
C ARG A 21 0.75 -9.65 -34.12
N TYR A 22 0.95 -10.96 -34.31
CA TYR A 22 0.94 -11.93 -33.22
C TYR A 22 2.10 -11.77 -32.22
N ARG A 23 3.17 -11.01 -32.58
CA ARG A 23 4.26 -10.71 -31.64
C ARG A 23 3.80 -9.81 -30.49
N VAL A 24 2.89 -8.88 -30.76
CA VAL A 24 2.26 -8.06 -29.74
C VAL A 24 1.55 -8.94 -28.72
N ASP A 25 0.78 -9.94 -29.19
CA ASP A 25 0.08 -10.88 -28.32
C ASP A 25 1.04 -11.73 -27.49
N GLN A 26 2.17 -12.17 -28.08
CA GLN A 26 3.19 -12.94 -27.37
C GLN A 26 3.87 -12.11 -26.28
N VAL A 27 4.27 -10.87 -26.58
CA VAL A 27 4.86 -9.97 -25.58
C VAL A 27 3.86 -9.65 -24.48
N TRP A 28 2.64 -9.30 -24.86
CA TRP A 28 1.56 -9.00 -23.90
C TRP A 28 1.26 -10.17 -22.97
N HIS A 29 1.12 -11.36 -23.52
CA HIS A 29 0.85 -12.59 -22.75
C HIS A 29 2.01 -12.88 -21.78
N GLY A 30 3.25 -12.82 -22.26
CA GLY A 30 4.43 -13.04 -21.41
C GLY A 30 4.49 -12.06 -20.24
N LEU A 31 4.25 -10.77 -20.50
CA LEU A 31 4.28 -9.73 -19.46
C LEU A 31 3.13 -9.89 -18.46
N TRP A 32 1.89 -9.91 -18.94
CA TRP A 32 0.72 -9.77 -18.07
C TRP A 32 0.17 -11.10 -17.55
N ASN A 33 0.12 -12.16 -18.36
CA ASN A 33 -0.44 -13.44 -17.96
C ASN A 33 0.58 -14.30 -17.23
N GLU A 34 1.78 -14.45 -17.82
CA GLU A 34 2.84 -15.26 -17.23
C GLU A 34 3.70 -14.47 -16.22
N GLY A 35 3.70 -13.15 -16.28
CA GLY A 35 4.47 -12.29 -15.38
C GLY A 35 5.96 -12.31 -15.64
N GLN A 36 6.38 -12.69 -16.85
CA GLN A 36 7.79 -12.77 -17.24
C GLN A 36 8.43 -11.39 -17.31
N ALA A 37 9.75 -11.34 -17.10
CA ALA A 37 10.56 -10.21 -17.56
C ALA A 37 10.72 -10.29 -19.09
N LEU A 38 11.00 -9.18 -19.74
CA LEU A 38 11.15 -9.13 -21.21
C LEU A 38 12.15 -10.15 -21.73
N GLU A 39 13.27 -10.31 -21.03
CA GLU A 39 14.33 -11.27 -21.39
C GLU A 39 13.87 -12.73 -21.27
N GLY A 40 12.86 -12.99 -20.45
CA GLY A 40 12.28 -14.31 -20.20
C GLY A 40 11.24 -14.76 -21.22
N ILE A 41 10.73 -13.85 -22.09
CA ILE A 41 9.65 -14.17 -23.05
C ILE A 41 10.23 -14.98 -24.21
N THR A 42 10.41 -16.28 -24.02
CA THR A 42 11.06 -17.18 -25.02
C THR A 42 10.22 -17.43 -26.27
N THR A 43 8.95 -17.05 -26.27
CA THR A 43 8.04 -17.17 -27.43
C THR A 43 8.32 -16.16 -28.55
N ILE A 44 9.15 -15.14 -28.29
CA ILE A 44 9.59 -14.15 -29.29
C ILE A 44 11.09 -14.35 -29.63
N PRO A 45 11.56 -13.88 -30.81
CA PRO A 45 12.96 -14.01 -31.22
C PRO A 45 13.93 -13.36 -30.21
N LYS A 46 15.12 -13.94 -30.09
CA LYS A 46 16.17 -13.44 -29.17
C LYS A 46 16.55 -11.98 -29.48
N THR A 47 16.59 -11.62 -30.77
CA THR A 47 16.85 -10.25 -31.20
C THR A 47 15.81 -9.26 -30.74
N LEU A 48 14.53 -9.60 -30.90
CA LEU A 48 13.43 -8.75 -30.44
C LEU A 48 13.42 -8.61 -28.91
N ARG A 49 13.71 -9.69 -28.18
CA ARG A 49 13.86 -9.64 -26.71
C ARG A 49 14.95 -8.65 -26.28
N ALA A 50 16.11 -8.72 -26.92
CA ALA A 50 17.22 -7.84 -26.61
C ALA A 50 16.86 -6.37 -26.89
N GLN A 51 16.24 -6.09 -28.03
CA GLN A 51 15.78 -4.74 -28.40
C GLN A 51 14.76 -4.18 -27.41
N LEU A 52 13.78 -5.01 -26.98
CA LEU A 52 12.78 -4.59 -26.00
C LEU A 52 13.39 -4.38 -24.62
N ALA A 53 14.30 -5.25 -24.18
CA ALA A 53 14.99 -5.10 -22.88
C ALA A 53 15.90 -3.85 -22.86
N GLU A 54 16.56 -3.51 -23.96
CA GLU A 54 17.34 -2.29 -24.10
C GLU A 54 16.45 -1.03 -24.09
N ARG A 55 15.31 -1.09 -24.79
CA ARG A 55 14.35 0.02 -24.88
C ARG A 55 13.61 0.26 -23.55
N PHE A 56 13.31 -0.80 -22.82
CA PHE A 56 12.56 -0.79 -21.56
C PHE A 56 13.35 -1.49 -20.46
N PRO A 57 14.47 -0.91 -20.00
CA PRO A 57 15.17 -1.46 -18.86
C PRO A 57 14.28 -1.42 -17.62
N PRO A 58 14.48 -2.32 -16.65
CA PRO A 58 13.74 -2.29 -15.39
C PRO A 58 13.80 -0.91 -14.73
N SER A 59 12.65 -0.39 -14.30
CA SER A 59 12.59 0.88 -13.58
C SER A 59 12.99 0.74 -12.11
N LEU A 60 13.11 -0.50 -11.62
CA LEU A 60 13.42 -0.86 -10.25
C LEU A 60 14.79 -1.56 -10.16
N ASP A 61 15.76 -0.90 -9.53
CA ASP A 61 17.07 -1.49 -9.22
C ASP A 61 17.05 -2.00 -7.76
N VAL A 62 17.28 -3.30 -7.54
CA VAL A 62 17.28 -3.90 -6.21
C VAL A 62 18.55 -3.52 -5.48
N VAL A 63 18.41 -2.68 -4.43
CA VAL A 63 19.55 -2.27 -3.59
C VAL A 63 19.61 -3.01 -2.25
N ASN A 64 18.49 -3.59 -1.82
CA ASN A 64 18.45 -4.46 -0.65
C ASN A 64 17.33 -5.49 -0.79
N ASP A 65 17.59 -6.70 -0.26
CA ASP A 65 16.68 -7.84 -0.30
C ASP A 65 16.83 -8.62 0.98
N VAL A 66 15.82 -8.58 1.83
CA VAL A 66 15.84 -9.22 3.14
C VAL A 66 14.56 -10.05 3.36
N SER A 67 14.69 -11.14 4.10
CA SER A 67 13.57 -12.02 4.43
C SER A 67 13.47 -12.29 5.92
N SER A 68 12.26 -12.57 6.38
CA SER A 68 11.92 -12.96 7.75
C SER A 68 10.80 -13.98 7.77
N ASP A 69 10.36 -14.35 8.97
CA ASP A 69 9.23 -15.28 9.17
C ASP A 69 9.47 -16.60 8.40
N HIS A 70 10.68 -17.16 8.51
CA HIS A 70 11.11 -18.38 7.79
C HIS A 70 10.96 -18.27 6.26
N GLY A 71 11.24 -17.08 5.70
CA GLY A 71 11.15 -16.82 4.26
C GLY A 71 9.75 -16.48 3.75
N SER A 72 8.74 -16.50 4.61
CA SER A 72 7.37 -16.15 4.20
C SER A 72 7.13 -14.66 4.07
N THR A 73 8.02 -13.80 4.58
CA THR A 73 8.01 -12.35 4.39
C THR A 73 9.32 -11.92 3.76
N ARG A 74 9.26 -11.18 2.66
CA ARG A 74 10.42 -10.67 1.95
C ARG A 74 10.22 -9.19 1.65
N LYS A 75 11.23 -8.38 1.95
CA LYS A 75 11.23 -6.94 1.69
C LYS A 75 12.35 -6.59 0.73
N TRP A 76 12.02 -5.80 -0.29
CA TRP A 76 12.99 -5.19 -1.19
C TRP A 76 13.02 -3.69 -1.00
N VAL A 77 14.22 -3.13 -1.06
CA VAL A 77 14.45 -1.71 -1.29
C VAL A 77 14.84 -1.55 -2.75
N PHE A 78 14.07 -0.78 -3.48
CA PHE A 78 14.35 -0.46 -4.88
C PHE A 78 14.86 0.97 -4.99
N ARG A 79 15.86 1.17 -5.85
CA ARG A 79 16.29 2.48 -6.32
C ARG A 79 15.61 2.74 -7.66
N LEU A 80 15.08 3.94 -7.81
CA LEU A 80 14.44 4.43 -9.01
C LEU A 80 15.46 5.17 -9.89
N PHE A 81 15.08 5.50 -11.12
CA PHE A 81 15.97 6.14 -12.10
C PHE A 81 16.53 7.50 -11.65
N ASP A 82 15.84 8.20 -10.76
CA ASP A 82 16.22 9.50 -10.19
C ASP A 82 16.99 9.38 -8.87
N GLY A 83 17.30 8.16 -8.45
CA GLY A 83 17.99 7.86 -7.20
C GLY A 83 17.08 7.80 -5.97
N ALA A 84 15.79 8.14 -6.09
CA ALA A 84 14.84 7.95 -5.00
C ALA A 84 14.69 6.45 -4.69
N THR A 85 14.36 6.12 -3.44
CA THR A 85 14.20 4.74 -3.01
C THR A 85 12.79 4.48 -2.51
N ILE A 86 12.30 3.26 -2.77
CA ILE A 86 11.01 2.76 -2.32
C ILE A 86 11.15 1.35 -1.75
N GLU A 87 10.17 0.94 -0.99
CA GLU A 87 10.13 -0.42 -0.44
C GLU A 87 8.88 -1.17 -0.89
N THR A 88 9.04 -2.47 -1.09
CA THR A 88 7.97 -3.41 -1.45
C THR A 88 8.07 -4.63 -0.57
N VAL A 89 6.94 -5.13 -0.07
CA VAL A 89 6.91 -6.30 0.82
C VAL A 89 6.04 -7.40 0.25
N LEU A 90 6.60 -8.60 0.11
CA LEU A 90 5.88 -9.81 -0.24
C LEU A 90 5.59 -10.63 1.02
N MET A 91 4.36 -11.05 1.19
CA MET A 91 3.90 -11.81 2.35
C MET A 91 3.18 -13.08 1.89
N GLY A 92 3.75 -14.23 2.24
CA GLY A 92 3.15 -15.55 2.02
C GLY A 92 2.32 -15.97 3.24
N TYR A 93 1.03 -16.24 3.03
CA TYR A 93 0.14 -16.88 4.00
C TYR A 93 -0.17 -18.31 3.51
N GLU A 94 -0.82 -19.11 4.31
CA GLU A 94 -1.21 -20.48 3.90
C GLU A 94 -2.11 -20.45 2.67
N ASP A 95 -3.12 -19.57 2.68
CA ASP A 95 -4.20 -19.47 1.71
C ASP A 95 -3.97 -18.43 0.60
N ARG A 96 -2.99 -17.52 0.76
CA ARG A 96 -2.78 -16.40 -0.16
C ARG A 96 -1.34 -15.90 -0.19
N VAL A 97 -1.02 -15.17 -1.24
CA VAL A 97 0.22 -14.38 -1.35
C VAL A 97 -0.16 -12.93 -1.61
N THR A 98 0.35 -12.04 -0.78
CA THR A 98 0.03 -10.61 -0.81
C THR A 98 1.28 -9.80 -1.08
N VAL A 99 1.21 -8.83 -1.98
CA VAL A 99 2.24 -7.79 -2.13
C VAL A 99 1.73 -6.46 -1.57
N CYS A 100 2.57 -5.82 -0.77
CA CYS A 100 2.40 -4.45 -0.30
C CYS A 100 3.26 -3.53 -1.16
N VAL A 101 2.63 -2.62 -1.88
CA VAL A 101 3.29 -1.72 -2.84
C VAL A 101 3.31 -0.29 -2.36
N SER A 102 4.37 0.42 -2.74
CA SER A 102 4.51 1.87 -2.57
C SER A 102 3.85 2.62 -3.72
N SER A 103 3.24 3.77 -3.43
CA SER A 103 2.59 4.66 -4.40
C SER A 103 3.33 6.00 -4.58
N GLN A 104 4.27 6.28 -3.69
CA GLN A 104 5.10 7.49 -3.69
C GLN A 104 6.51 7.15 -3.19
N ALA A 105 7.50 7.93 -3.60
CA ALA A 105 8.78 8.01 -2.93
C ALA A 105 8.63 9.02 -1.79
N GLY A 106 8.62 8.52 -0.54
CA GLY A 106 8.23 9.29 0.64
C GLY A 106 6.73 9.51 0.77
N CYS A 107 6.29 10.41 1.67
CA CYS A 107 4.87 10.71 1.90
C CYS A 107 4.68 12.12 2.45
N ALA A 108 3.79 12.91 1.83
CA ALA A 108 3.47 14.27 2.25
C ALA A 108 2.47 14.35 3.43
N MET A 109 1.91 13.23 3.88
CA MET A 109 0.84 13.25 4.90
C MET A 109 1.36 13.59 6.31
N GLY A 110 2.64 13.36 6.58
CA GLY A 110 3.28 13.75 7.82
C GLY A 110 2.76 13.05 9.08
N CYS A 111 2.23 11.83 8.95
CA CYS A 111 1.78 11.05 10.11
C CYS A 111 2.96 10.83 11.07
N THR A 112 2.80 11.20 12.35
CA THR A 112 3.91 11.30 13.31
C THR A 112 4.55 9.94 13.64
N PHE A 113 3.76 8.89 13.63
CA PHE A 113 4.17 7.51 13.96
C PHE A 113 4.69 6.71 12.74
N CYS A 114 4.69 7.30 11.54
CA CYS A 114 5.05 6.60 10.31
C CYS A 114 6.41 7.05 9.80
N ALA A 115 7.36 6.12 9.65
CA ALA A 115 8.71 6.41 9.17
C ALA A 115 8.72 7.07 7.78
N THR A 116 7.84 6.64 6.87
CA THR A 116 7.68 7.28 5.55
C THR A 116 7.21 8.73 5.65
N GLY A 117 6.25 9.01 6.57
CA GLY A 117 5.77 10.37 6.79
C GLY A 117 6.82 11.29 7.41
N GLN A 118 7.69 10.74 8.27
CA GLN A 118 8.82 11.47 8.88
C GLN A 118 9.92 11.77 7.86
N ALA A 119 10.14 10.87 6.89
CA ALA A 119 11.15 11.05 5.83
C ALA A 119 10.78 12.15 4.82
N GLY A 120 9.51 12.56 4.77
CA GLY A 120 9.03 13.57 3.82
C GLY A 120 8.63 12.99 2.47
N PHE A 121 8.36 13.88 1.51
CA PHE A 121 7.85 13.53 0.18
C PHE A 121 8.85 13.94 -0.91
N THR A 122 9.13 13.03 -1.82
CA THR A 122 9.96 13.29 -2.99
C THR A 122 9.10 13.47 -4.23
N ARG A 123 8.37 12.43 -4.64
CA ARG A 123 7.46 12.45 -5.79
C ARG A 123 6.43 11.34 -5.79
N HIS A 124 5.45 11.47 -6.65
CA HIS A 124 4.57 10.37 -7.02
C HIS A 124 5.33 9.31 -7.85
N LEU A 125 4.94 8.05 -7.69
CA LEU A 125 5.36 7.00 -8.60
C LEU A 125 4.50 7.01 -9.86
N SER A 126 5.07 6.56 -10.98
CA SER A 126 4.32 6.29 -12.21
C SER A 126 3.55 4.97 -12.13
N ALA A 127 2.64 4.74 -13.06
CA ALA A 127 1.90 3.48 -13.13
C ALA A 127 2.84 2.29 -13.36
N GLY A 128 3.81 2.45 -14.24
CA GLY A 128 4.82 1.43 -14.51
C GLY A 128 5.65 1.09 -13.29
N GLU A 129 6.13 2.08 -12.53
CA GLU A 129 6.89 1.84 -11.30
C GLU A 129 6.08 1.09 -10.24
N VAL A 130 4.77 1.34 -10.13
CA VAL A 130 3.89 0.59 -9.20
C VAL A 130 3.63 -0.82 -9.74
N LEU A 131 3.36 -0.96 -11.02
CA LEU A 131 3.11 -2.27 -11.66
C LEU A 131 4.35 -3.16 -11.62
N GLU A 132 5.54 -2.60 -11.85
CA GLU A 132 6.79 -3.37 -11.74
C GLU A 132 7.00 -3.96 -10.35
N GLN A 133 6.64 -3.24 -9.26
CA GLN A 133 6.67 -3.82 -7.91
C GLN A 133 5.79 -5.08 -7.83
N VAL A 134 4.58 -5.01 -8.39
CA VAL A 134 3.64 -6.15 -8.40
C VAL A 134 4.19 -7.31 -9.22
N MET A 135 4.70 -7.03 -10.41
CA MET A 135 5.20 -8.07 -11.32
C MET A 135 6.51 -8.68 -10.82
N PHE A 136 7.39 -7.89 -10.21
CA PHE A 136 8.60 -8.37 -9.55
C PHE A 136 8.24 -9.32 -8.39
N ALA A 137 7.32 -8.92 -7.53
CA ALA A 137 6.84 -9.74 -6.41
C ALA A 137 6.12 -11.01 -6.90
N ALA A 138 5.37 -10.92 -8.01
CA ALA A 138 4.70 -12.09 -8.60
C ALA A 138 5.72 -13.15 -9.08
N ARG A 139 6.82 -12.73 -9.71
CA ARG A 139 7.93 -13.62 -10.08
C ARG A 139 8.60 -14.25 -8.86
N ALA A 140 8.87 -13.44 -7.84
CA ALA A 140 9.49 -13.90 -6.61
C ALA A 140 8.59 -14.84 -5.78
N ALA A 141 7.28 -14.79 -5.98
CA ALA A 141 6.32 -15.67 -5.30
C ALA A 141 6.25 -17.09 -5.92
N ALA A 142 6.73 -17.26 -7.16
CA ALA A 142 6.64 -18.56 -7.85
C ALA A 142 7.22 -19.71 -7.01
N PRO A 143 6.60 -20.91 -7.04
CA PRO A 143 5.47 -21.31 -7.90
C PRO A 143 4.08 -20.87 -7.39
N ARG A 144 3.99 -20.18 -6.25
CA ARG A 144 2.71 -19.70 -5.72
C ARG A 144 2.23 -18.47 -6.51
N ARG A 145 0.92 -18.42 -6.74
CA ARG A 145 0.31 -17.26 -7.44
C ARG A 145 0.16 -16.07 -6.49
N LEU A 146 0.61 -14.90 -6.92
CA LEU A 146 0.26 -13.64 -6.26
C LEU A 146 -1.25 -13.41 -6.37
N SER A 147 -1.94 -13.35 -5.23
CA SER A 147 -3.40 -13.28 -5.16
C SER A 147 -3.94 -11.93 -4.68
N ASN A 148 -3.15 -11.16 -3.94
CA ASN A 148 -3.59 -9.91 -3.32
C ASN A 148 -2.57 -8.80 -3.50
N VAL A 149 -3.07 -7.57 -3.75
CA VAL A 149 -2.27 -6.35 -3.79
C VAL A 149 -2.83 -5.35 -2.78
N VAL A 150 -1.96 -4.81 -1.93
CA VAL A 150 -2.35 -3.79 -0.95
C VAL A 150 -1.50 -2.54 -1.13
N PHE A 151 -2.14 -1.39 -1.29
CA PHE A 151 -1.49 -0.08 -1.33
C PHE A 151 -1.32 0.42 0.11
N MET A 152 -0.38 -0.20 0.82
CA MET A 152 -0.06 0.08 2.24
C MET A 152 1.45 0.27 2.44
N GLY A 153 2.20 0.45 1.36
CA GLY A 153 3.62 0.77 1.37
C GLY A 153 3.88 2.27 1.59
N MET A 154 4.93 2.77 0.97
CA MET A 154 5.28 4.18 1.07
C MET A 154 4.31 5.04 0.26
N GLY A 155 3.84 6.15 0.88
CA GLY A 155 2.96 7.13 0.24
C GLY A 155 1.48 7.01 0.60
N GLU A 156 0.73 8.02 0.16
CA GLU A 156 -0.73 8.07 0.21
C GLU A 156 -1.28 7.80 -1.20
N PRO A 157 -1.88 6.63 -1.46
CA PRO A 157 -2.31 6.26 -2.81
C PRO A 157 -3.40 7.19 -3.35
N LEU A 158 -4.27 7.73 -2.50
CA LEU A 158 -5.32 8.65 -2.95
C LEU A 158 -4.81 10.08 -3.19
N ALA A 159 -3.59 10.42 -2.77
CA ALA A 159 -2.90 11.63 -3.25
C ALA A 159 -2.30 11.42 -4.65
N ASN A 160 -2.00 10.18 -5.04
CA ASN A 160 -1.61 9.78 -6.40
C ASN A 160 -2.78 9.09 -7.13
N TYR A 161 -3.96 9.69 -7.04
CA TYR A 161 -5.24 9.07 -7.40
C TYR A 161 -5.29 8.50 -8.82
N LEU A 162 -4.90 9.30 -9.83
CA LEU A 162 -5.01 8.90 -11.24
C LEU A 162 -4.14 7.67 -11.53
N VAL A 163 -2.91 7.68 -11.05
CA VAL A 163 -1.99 6.55 -11.20
C VAL A 163 -2.49 5.34 -10.42
N THR A 164 -2.92 5.52 -9.17
CA THR A 164 -3.45 4.42 -8.37
C THR A 164 -4.62 3.73 -9.05
N MET A 165 -5.56 4.50 -9.63
CA MET A 165 -6.72 3.93 -10.31
C MET A 165 -6.37 3.31 -11.67
N ASP A 166 -5.39 3.83 -12.39
CA ASP A 166 -4.87 3.21 -13.62
C ASP A 166 -4.20 1.86 -13.30
N VAL A 167 -3.35 1.80 -12.27
CA VAL A 167 -2.76 0.54 -11.80
C VAL A 167 -3.82 -0.49 -11.41
N VAL A 168 -4.83 -0.07 -10.64
CA VAL A 168 -5.95 -0.94 -10.24
C VAL A 168 -6.65 -1.51 -11.47
N LYS A 169 -6.97 -0.66 -12.46
CA LYS A 169 -7.61 -1.05 -13.71
C LYS A 169 -6.76 -2.05 -14.48
N ARG A 170 -5.47 -1.78 -14.69
CA ARG A 170 -4.53 -2.67 -15.40
C ARG A 170 -4.36 -4.01 -14.69
N LEU A 171 -4.24 -4.02 -13.36
CA LEU A 171 -4.18 -5.27 -12.60
C LEU A 171 -5.47 -6.09 -12.75
N HIS A 172 -6.62 -5.44 -12.77
CA HIS A 172 -7.91 -6.10 -12.95
C HIS A 172 -8.10 -6.62 -14.38
N GLU A 173 -7.91 -5.76 -15.38
CA GLU A 173 -8.23 -6.06 -16.78
C GLU A 173 -7.11 -6.87 -17.48
N TYR A 174 -5.84 -6.55 -17.22
CA TYR A 174 -4.71 -7.14 -17.94
C TYR A 174 -4.11 -8.33 -17.21
N ARG A 175 -3.95 -8.22 -15.89
CA ARG A 175 -3.41 -9.31 -15.06
C ARG A 175 -4.47 -10.33 -14.66
N GLY A 176 -5.77 -10.01 -14.78
CA GLY A 176 -6.87 -10.86 -14.33
C GLY A 176 -6.97 -10.98 -12.81
N LEU A 177 -6.43 -10.00 -12.06
CA LEU A 177 -6.57 -9.96 -10.61
C LEU A 177 -7.96 -9.42 -10.25
N SER A 178 -8.72 -10.18 -9.46
CA SER A 178 -10.02 -9.68 -9.00
C SER A 178 -9.85 -8.39 -8.20
N ALA A 179 -10.62 -7.35 -8.55
CA ALA A 179 -10.59 -6.09 -7.82
C ALA A 179 -10.94 -6.23 -6.32
N ARG A 180 -11.64 -7.31 -5.93
CA ARG A 180 -11.91 -7.66 -4.52
C ARG A 180 -10.64 -7.98 -3.72
N HIS A 181 -9.57 -8.36 -4.41
CA HIS A 181 -8.26 -8.69 -3.82
C HIS A 181 -7.28 -7.51 -3.87
N ILE A 182 -7.76 -6.34 -4.31
CA ILE A 182 -6.99 -5.10 -4.27
C ILE A 182 -7.51 -4.23 -3.12
N THR A 183 -6.62 -3.91 -2.18
CA THR A 183 -6.94 -3.02 -1.07
C THR A 183 -6.26 -1.68 -1.29
N VAL A 184 -7.06 -0.62 -1.30
CA VAL A 184 -6.57 0.76 -1.28
C VAL A 184 -6.69 1.28 0.15
N SER A 185 -5.55 1.60 0.77
CA SER A 185 -5.50 2.23 2.08
C SER A 185 -5.35 3.74 1.94
N THR A 186 -5.96 4.49 2.84
CA THR A 186 -5.85 5.96 2.85
C THR A 186 -5.91 6.50 4.26
N VAL A 187 -5.20 7.58 4.53
CA VAL A 187 -5.34 8.35 5.77
C VAL A 187 -6.61 9.25 5.78
N GLY A 188 -7.43 9.17 4.71
CA GLY A 188 -8.72 9.85 4.66
C GLY A 188 -8.78 11.06 3.72
N VAL A 189 -8.28 10.93 2.49
CA VAL A 189 -8.49 11.92 1.43
C VAL A 189 -9.95 11.83 0.97
N ALA A 190 -10.86 12.46 1.73
CA ALA A 190 -12.31 12.29 1.61
C ALA A 190 -12.86 12.45 0.18
N PRO A 191 -12.52 13.48 -0.61
CA PRO A 191 -13.01 13.61 -1.98
C PRO A 191 -12.56 12.47 -2.90
N ALA A 192 -11.35 11.91 -2.65
CA ALA A 192 -10.84 10.81 -3.45
C ALA A 192 -11.52 9.48 -3.10
N ILE A 193 -11.92 9.27 -1.84
CA ILE A 193 -12.75 8.13 -1.43
C ILE A 193 -14.08 8.15 -2.21
N GLU A 194 -14.77 9.30 -2.24
CA GLU A 194 -16.04 9.47 -2.97
C GLU A 194 -15.87 9.25 -4.48
N ARG A 195 -14.77 9.75 -5.04
CA ARG A 195 -14.45 9.53 -6.46
C ARG A 195 -14.18 8.06 -6.74
N MET A 196 -13.45 7.36 -5.86
CA MET A 196 -13.17 5.92 -5.99
C MET A 196 -14.45 5.08 -5.90
N ALA A 197 -15.41 5.45 -5.03
CA ALA A 197 -16.69 4.77 -4.92
C ALA A 197 -17.47 4.73 -6.24
N LYS A 198 -17.36 5.78 -7.06
CA LYS A 198 -18.06 5.93 -8.34
C LYS A 198 -17.45 5.10 -9.48
N THR A 199 -16.33 4.42 -9.28
CA THR A 199 -15.66 3.64 -10.34
C THR A 199 -16.37 2.33 -10.69
N GLY A 200 -17.27 1.85 -9.83
CA GLY A 200 -17.94 0.56 -9.98
C GLY A 200 -17.04 -0.65 -9.68
N LEU A 201 -15.75 -0.46 -9.42
CA LEU A 201 -14.81 -1.54 -9.09
C LEU A 201 -15.03 -2.02 -7.64
N PRO A 202 -15.17 -3.33 -7.40
CA PRO A 202 -15.41 -3.88 -6.07
C PRO A 202 -14.14 -3.93 -5.21
N LEU A 203 -13.44 -2.80 -5.07
CA LEU A 203 -12.22 -2.66 -4.27
C LEU A 203 -12.49 -2.85 -2.77
N THR A 204 -11.42 -3.11 -2.03
CA THR A 204 -11.45 -3.04 -0.57
C THR A 204 -10.87 -1.70 -0.12
N LEU A 205 -11.63 -0.96 0.69
CA LEU A 205 -11.20 0.31 1.28
C LEU A 205 -10.74 0.06 2.72
N ALA A 206 -9.51 0.47 3.02
CA ALA A 206 -8.95 0.54 4.37
C ALA A 206 -8.67 2.01 4.72
N VAL A 207 -9.19 2.48 5.85
CA VAL A 207 -8.98 3.85 6.31
C VAL A 207 -8.11 3.86 7.56
N SER A 208 -6.95 4.47 7.45
CA SER A 208 -6.02 4.70 8.56
C SER A 208 -6.60 5.77 9.48
N LEU A 209 -7.35 5.33 10.51
CA LEU A 209 -8.11 6.21 11.39
C LEU A 209 -7.25 6.72 12.55
N HIS A 210 -6.70 5.82 13.35
CA HIS A 210 -5.77 5.97 14.47
C HIS A 210 -6.24 6.83 15.66
N SER A 211 -7.29 7.62 15.51
CA SER A 211 -8.05 8.28 16.56
C SER A 211 -9.46 8.60 16.09
N ALA A 212 -10.46 8.48 16.96
CA ALA A 212 -11.84 8.89 16.74
C ALA A 212 -12.18 10.21 17.46
N ASN A 213 -11.16 10.96 17.84
CA ASN A 213 -11.21 12.31 18.38
C ASN A 213 -10.45 13.26 17.47
N ASN A 214 -11.03 14.40 17.09
CA ASN A 214 -10.42 15.32 16.12
C ASN A 214 -9.10 15.94 16.59
N GLU A 215 -8.96 16.25 17.87
CA GLU A 215 -7.73 16.82 18.43
C GLU A 215 -6.59 15.80 18.37
N SER A 216 -6.82 14.62 18.97
CA SER A 216 -5.86 13.52 18.96
C SER A 216 -5.51 13.07 17.55
N ARG A 217 -6.53 12.99 16.66
CA ARG A 217 -6.30 12.60 15.27
C ARG A 217 -5.48 13.63 14.53
N SER A 218 -5.70 14.92 14.77
CA SER A 218 -4.92 16.00 14.13
C SER A 218 -3.45 16.02 14.58
N ALA A 219 -3.17 15.53 15.77
CA ALA A 219 -1.81 15.36 16.27
C ALA A 219 -1.11 14.14 15.62
N LEU A 220 -1.83 13.03 15.40
CA LEU A 220 -1.29 11.80 14.80
C LEU A 220 -1.26 11.85 13.28
N VAL A 221 -2.33 12.38 12.67
CA VAL A 221 -2.60 12.41 11.22
C VAL A 221 -2.96 13.86 10.82
N PRO A 222 -1.98 14.70 10.43
CA PRO A 222 -2.19 16.12 10.17
C PRO A 222 -3.25 16.43 9.11
N LEU A 223 -3.51 15.49 8.17
CA LEU A 223 -4.56 15.61 7.16
C LEU A 223 -5.95 15.81 7.78
N ASN A 224 -6.17 15.39 9.04
CA ASN A 224 -7.43 15.60 9.75
C ASN A 224 -7.85 17.07 9.84
N ARG A 225 -6.88 17.99 9.88
CA ARG A 225 -7.18 19.45 9.86
C ARG A 225 -7.90 19.90 8.59
N ARG A 226 -7.64 19.21 7.48
CA ARG A 226 -8.28 19.48 6.19
C ARG A 226 -9.57 18.67 6.01
N TYR A 227 -9.59 17.44 6.48
CA TYR A 227 -10.72 16.53 6.42
C TYR A 227 -10.97 15.96 7.82
N PRO A 228 -11.72 16.67 8.68
CA PRO A 228 -12.02 16.23 10.03
C PRO A 228 -12.90 14.96 10.03
N LEU A 229 -13.05 14.35 11.19
CA LEU A 229 -13.73 13.06 11.34
C LEU A 229 -15.14 13.05 10.76
N GLU A 230 -15.89 14.15 10.86
CA GLU A 230 -17.25 14.28 10.32
C GLU A 230 -17.20 14.17 8.78
N ARG A 231 -16.27 14.89 8.16
CA ARG A 231 -16.10 14.86 6.70
C ARG A 231 -15.60 13.51 6.20
N LEU A 232 -14.73 12.85 6.98
CA LEU A 232 -14.26 11.50 6.69
C LEU A 232 -15.41 10.49 6.83
N HIS A 233 -16.24 10.64 7.87
CA HIS A 233 -17.42 9.81 8.09
C HIS A 233 -18.38 9.88 6.90
N ASP A 234 -18.70 11.08 6.41
CA ASP A 234 -19.56 11.29 5.25
C ASP A 234 -19.01 10.59 4.00
N ALA A 235 -17.69 10.68 3.76
CA ALA A 235 -17.06 10.01 2.64
C ALA A 235 -17.10 8.47 2.76
N CYS A 236 -16.92 7.94 3.98
CA CYS A 236 -17.05 6.52 4.27
C CYS A 236 -18.50 6.02 4.10
N LEU A 237 -19.46 6.80 4.55
CA LEU A 237 -20.89 6.50 4.37
C LEU A 237 -21.27 6.53 2.87
N PHE A 238 -20.77 7.52 2.15
CA PHE A 238 -20.95 7.59 0.69
C PHE A 238 -20.34 6.35 -0.02
N TRP A 239 -19.14 5.94 0.40
CA TRP A 239 -18.52 4.70 -0.11
C TRP A 239 -19.44 3.49 0.11
N MET A 240 -19.92 3.30 1.33
CA MET A 240 -20.75 2.14 1.67
C MET A 240 -22.07 2.14 0.89
N ASN A 241 -22.73 3.29 0.82
CA ASN A 241 -24.02 3.43 0.12
C ASN A 241 -23.89 3.23 -1.39
N THR A 242 -22.77 3.68 -1.98
CA THR A 242 -22.53 3.59 -3.43
C THR A 242 -22.06 2.19 -3.83
N THR A 243 -21.19 1.57 -3.03
CA THR A 243 -20.56 0.29 -3.41
C THR A 243 -21.23 -0.94 -2.80
N GLY A 244 -22.06 -0.78 -1.77
CA GLY A 244 -22.60 -1.87 -0.96
C GLY A 244 -21.52 -2.64 -0.17
N ARG A 245 -20.30 -2.12 -0.05
CA ARG A 245 -19.16 -2.82 0.53
C ARG A 245 -18.78 -2.25 1.90
N ARG A 246 -18.41 -3.14 2.80
CA ARG A 246 -17.81 -2.75 4.09
C ARG A 246 -16.42 -2.13 3.84
N LEU A 247 -16.03 -1.25 4.75
CA LEU A 247 -14.66 -0.76 4.86
C LEU A 247 -14.02 -1.27 6.15
N SER A 248 -12.70 -1.16 6.24
CA SER A 248 -11.97 -1.37 7.49
C SER A 248 -11.33 -0.08 7.99
N PHE A 249 -11.31 0.09 9.31
CA PHE A 249 -10.48 1.07 9.99
C PHE A 249 -9.20 0.42 10.47
N GLU A 250 -8.06 0.99 10.10
CA GLU A 250 -6.76 0.61 10.61
C GLU A 250 -6.45 1.50 11.83
N TRP A 251 -6.11 0.88 12.96
CA TRP A 251 -5.85 1.57 14.21
C TRP A 251 -4.54 1.09 14.82
N ALA A 252 -3.49 1.90 14.71
CA ALA A 252 -2.22 1.66 15.42
C ALA A 252 -2.45 1.95 16.92
N LEU A 253 -2.27 0.93 17.76
CA LEU A 253 -2.38 1.08 19.22
C LEU A 253 -1.07 1.61 19.80
N ILE A 254 -1.16 2.80 20.40
CA ILE A 254 -0.04 3.61 20.89
C ILE A 254 -0.25 3.83 22.39
N ASP A 255 0.69 3.36 23.20
CA ASP A 255 0.63 3.38 24.66
C ASP A 255 0.41 4.80 25.22
N GLY A 256 -0.65 4.95 26.01
CA GLY A 256 -1.03 6.22 26.64
C GLY A 256 -1.52 7.33 25.70
N VAL A 257 -1.60 7.07 24.38
CA VAL A 257 -2.00 8.07 23.37
C VAL A 257 -3.43 7.82 22.86
N ASN A 258 -3.70 6.60 22.36
CA ASN A 258 -4.99 6.25 21.76
C ASN A 258 -5.50 4.87 22.18
N ASP A 259 -5.10 4.41 23.36
CA ASP A 259 -5.43 3.08 23.89
C ASP A 259 -6.21 3.13 25.23
N ARG A 260 -6.74 4.30 25.62
CA ARG A 260 -7.51 4.50 26.83
C ARG A 260 -8.95 3.97 26.65
N GLU A 261 -9.69 3.87 27.75
CA GLU A 261 -11.11 3.48 27.69
C GLU A 261 -11.96 4.50 26.92
N SER A 262 -11.67 5.80 27.05
CA SER A 262 -12.31 6.85 26.27
C SER A 262 -12.08 6.69 24.77
N ASP A 263 -10.86 6.34 24.36
CA ASP A 263 -10.51 6.10 22.96
C ASP A 263 -11.28 4.88 22.39
N LEU A 264 -11.44 3.85 23.23
CA LEU A 264 -12.21 2.66 22.88
C LEU A 264 -13.70 2.99 22.67
N ASP A 265 -14.30 3.80 23.57
CA ASP A 265 -15.70 4.24 23.45
C ASP A 265 -15.93 5.11 22.22
N GLU A 266 -15.01 6.04 21.94
CA GLU A 266 -15.08 6.91 20.76
C GLU A 266 -14.94 6.09 19.46
N LEU A 267 -13.98 5.17 19.40
CA LEU A 267 -13.80 4.28 18.26
C LEU A 267 -15.01 3.37 18.05
N ALA A 268 -15.56 2.80 19.13
CA ALA A 268 -16.72 1.93 19.03
C ALA A 268 -17.93 2.67 18.45
N ARG A 269 -18.21 3.89 18.90
CA ARG A 269 -19.29 4.73 18.36
C ARG A 269 -19.08 5.05 16.90
N TYR A 270 -17.86 5.48 16.52
CA TYR A 270 -17.52 5.86 15.16
C TYR A 270 -17.59 4.65 14.21
N ALA A 271 -17.05 3.51 14.59
CA ALA A 271 -17.04 2.31 13.76
C ALA A 271 -18.43 1.67 13.62
N SER A 272 -19.23 1.67 14.70
CA SER A 272 -20.59 1.13 14.67
C SER A 272 -21.52 1.88 13.73
N SER A 273 -21.41 3.22 13.68
CA SER A 273 -22.24 4.06 12.79
C SER A 273 -22.04 3.72 11.31
N LEU A 274 -20.86 3.17 10.96
CA LEU A 274 -20.48 2.74 9.61
C LEU A 274 -20.44 1.21 9.45
N ARG A 275 -20.83 0.44 10.48
CA ARG A 275 -20.68 -1.02 10.48
C ARG A 275 -19.31 -1.48 10.00
N ALA A 276 -18.28 -0.68 10.28
CA ALA A 276 -16.92 -0.91 9.83
C ALA A 276 -16.26 -2.05 10.61
N HIS A 277 -15.33 -2.75 9.97
CA HIS A 277 -14.39 -3.62 10.65
C HIS A 277 -13.22 -2.81 11.23
N VAL A 278 -12.73 -3.15 12.41
CA VAL A 278 -11.55 -2.50 13.00
C VAL A 278 -10.38 -3.47 13.02
N ASN A 279 -9.27 -3.04 12.42
CA ASN A 279 -8.01 -3.76 12.40
C ASN A 279 -7.03 -3.09 13.37
N LEU A 280 -6.82 -3.72 14.51
CA LEU A 280 -5.88 -3.24 15.51
C LEU A 280 -4.45 -3.64 15.13
N ILE A 281 -3.56 -2.67 15.08
CA ILE A 281 -2.17 -2.85 14.71
C ILE A 281 -1.33 -2.49 15.94
N PRO A 282 -0.68 -3.45 16.62
CA PRO A 282 0.32 -3.09 17.62
C PRO A 282 1.37 -2.18 16.97
N LEU A 283 1.58 -0.97 17.48
CA LEU A 283 2.51 -0.02 16.90
C LEU A 283 3.90 -0.64 16.76
N ASN A 284 4.48 -0.49 15.58
CA ASN A 284 5.85 -0.90 15.33
C ASN A 284 6.78 0.29 15.61
N PRO A 285 7.93 0.08 16.28
CA PRO A 285 8.88 1.15 16.53
C PRO A 285 9.35 1.80 15.22
N THR A 286 9.47 3.13 15.23
CA THR A 286 10.08 3.89 14.14
C THR A 286 11.14 4.84 14.70
N PRO A 287 12.26 5.10 13.99
CA PRO A 287 13.37 5.84 14.55
C PRO A 287 13.04 7.26 15.02
N GLY A 288 12.08 7.92 14.38
CA GLY A 288 11.67 9.29 14.68
C GLY A 288 10.49 9.43 15.66
N TYR A 289 9.96 8.32 16.19
CA TYR A 289 8.81 8.33 17.10
C TYR A 289 9.11 7.51 18.35
N LEU A 290 9.35 8.19 19.46
CA LEU A 290 9.82 7.58 20.71
C LEU A 290 8.72 6.92 21.55
N VAL A 291 7.45 7.04 21.12
CA VAL A 291 6.31 6.45 21.85
C VAL A 291 6.23 4.95 21.55
N ARG A 292 5.94 4.18 22.60
CA ARG A 292 5.86 2.72 22.49
C ARG A 292 4.47 2.27 22.03
N GLY A 293 4.42 1.11 21.42
CA GLY A 293 3.15 0.39 21.20
C GLY A 293 2.57 -0.10 22.52
N SER A 294 1.26 -0.19 22.59
CA SER A 294 0.54 -0.76 23.71
C SER A 294 0.98 -2.18 24.02
N SER A 295 0.95 -2.60 25.28
CA SER A 295 1.29 -3.97 25.69
C SER A 295 0.37 -4.99 25.05
N SER A 296 0.82 -6.23 24.91
CA SER A 296 -0.01 -7.32 24.35
C SER A 296 -1.30 -7.52 25.11
N GLN A 297 -1.28 -7.35 26.46
CA GLN A 297 -2.50 -7.41 27.28
C GLN A 297 -3.45 -6.27 26.93
N ARG A 298 -2.95 -5.03 26.83
CA ARG A 298 -3.79 -3.88 26.47
C ARG A 298 -4.39 -4.01 25.06
N VAL A 299 -3.63 -4.53 24.10
CA VAL A 299 -4.13 -4.85 22.75
C VAL A 299 -5.26 -5.86 22.79
N HIS A 300 -5.11 -6.91 23.62
CA HIS A 300 -6.14 -7.93 23.82
C HIS A 300 -7.40 -7.30 24.44
N ASP A 301 -7.25 -6.57 25.56
CA ASP A 301 -8.37 -5.95 26.27
C ASP A 301 -9.11 -4.94 25.39
N PHE A 302 -8.38 -4.16 24.60
CA PHE A 302 -8.96 -3.19 23.66
C PHE A 302 -9.78 -3.89 22.57
N ARG A 303 -9.30 -5.03 22.03
CA ARG A 303 -10.05 -5.84 21.09
C ARG A 303 -11.36 -6.38 21.72
N GLU A 304 -11.24 -6.99 22.92
CA GLU A 304 -12.42 -7.53 23.61
C GLU A 304 -13.43 -6.42 23.96
N GLY A 305 -12.93 -5.26 24.37
CA GLY A 305 -13.76 -4.09 24.64
C GLY A 305 -14.54 -3.61 23.41
N LEU A 306 -13.93 -3.63 22.22
CA LEU A 306 -14.63 -3.31 20.95
C LEU A 306 -15.66 -4.38 20.60
N ASN A 307 -15.30 -5.66 20.72
CA ASN A 307 -16.21 -6.76 20.44
C ASN A 307 -17.43 -6.74 21.40
N ALA A 308 -17.23 -6.45 22.69
CA ALA A 308 -18.30 -6.30 23.67
C ALA A 308 -19.27 -5.14 23.33
N ARG A 309 -18.78 -4.12 22.60
CA ARG A 309 -19.58 -2.99 22.08
C ARG A 309 -20.18 -3.27 20.69
N GLY A 310 -20.10 -4.51 20.20
CA GLY A 310 -20.65 -4.93 18.92
C GLY A 310 -19.83 -4.53 17.69
N VAL A 311 -18.59 -4.07 17.87
CA VAL A 311 -17.67 -3.76 16.79
C VAL A 311 -16.80 -4.97 16.47
N ASN A 312 -16.85 -5.46 15.24
CA ASN A 312 -15.98 -6.56 14.80
C ASN A 312 -14.53 -6.06 14.72
N ALA A 313 -13.71 -6.47 15.69
CA ALA A 313 -12.31 -6.07 15.78
C ALA A 313 -11.38 -7.29 15.73
N THR A 314 -10.29 -7.15 14.95
CA THR A 314 -9.21 -8.15 14.87
C THR A 314 -7.86 -7.51 15.15
N VAL A 315 -6.94 -8.28 15.71
CA VAL A 315 -5.55 -7.86 15.85
C VAL A 315 -4.78 -8.36 14.64
N ARG A 316 -4.13 -7.44 13.94
CA ARG A 316 -3.30 -7.78 12.79
C ARG A 316 -2.07 -8.57 13.23
N ASN A 317 -1.90 -9.75 12.68
CA ASN A 317 -0.64 -10.48 12.83
C ASN A 317 0.44 -9.72 12.07
N THR A 318 1.30 -9.00 12.80
CA THR A 318 2.36 -8.18 12.21
C THR A 318 3.50 -9.08 11.75
N ARG A 319 3.75 -9.09 10.45
CA ARG A 319 4.86 -9.78 9.80
C ARG A 319 6.01 -8.84 9.50
N GLY A 320 7.23 -9.38 9.39
CA GLY A 320 8.40 -8.64 8.96
C GLY A 320 8.95 -7.63 9.97
N ARG A 321 8.62 -7.75 11.26
CA ARG A 321 9.15 -6.83 12.30
C ARG A 321 10.66 -6.80 12.36
N SER A 322 11.30 -7.96 12.23
CA SER A 322 12.76 -8.10 12.33
C SER A 322 13.54 -7.50 11.15
N ILE A 323 12.84 -7.16 10.08
CA ILE A 323 13.41 -6.58 8.86
C ILE A 323 12.81 -5.20 8.52
N ASP A 324 12.15 -4.55 9.49
CA ASP A 324 11.46 -3.27 9.31
C ASP A 324 10.49 -3.26 8.11
N ALA A 325 9.77 -4.37 7.91
CA ALA A 325 8.79 -4.54 6.84
C ALA A 325 7.34 -4.35 7.31
N ALA A 326 7.13 -4.10 8.60
CA ALA A 326 5.80 -3.91 9.15
C ALA A 326 5.22 -2.54 8.79
N CYS A 327 3.90 -2.40 8.89
CA CYS A 327 3.21 -1.14 8.61
C CYS A 327 3.79 0.01 9.45
N GLY A 328 4.05 1.14 8.80
CA GLY A 328 4.66 2.33 9.39
C GLY A 328 6.19 2.33 9.45
N GLN A 329 6.86 1.19 9.22
CA GLN A 329 8.33 1.09 9.32
C GLN A 329 9.08 1.38 8.01
N LEU A 330 8.40 1.35 6.88
CA LEU A 330 9.04 1.56 5.57
C LEU A 330 9.59 2.98 5.48
N ALA A 331 10.89 3.11 5.32
CA ALA A 331 11.59 4.40 5.29
C ALA A 331 12.55 4.53 4.11
N ALA A 332 12.81 3.44 3.38
CA ALA A 332 13.78 3.35 2.29
C ALA A 332 15.10 4.03 2.68
N VAL A 333 15.74 3.51 3.72
CA VAL A 333 16.95 4.10 4.31
C VAL A 333 18.06 4.15 3.27
N THR A 334 18.21 5.29 2.63
CA THR A 334 19.48 5.72 2.09
C THR A 334 20.27 6.34 3.23
N ASN A 335 21.57 6.08 3.33
CA ASN A 335 22.52 6.62 4.29
C ASN A 335 22.57 8.17 4.27
N ALA A 336 21.49 8.82 4.62
CA ALA A 336 21.42 10.26 4.82
C ALA A 336 21.09 10.50 6.29
N ARG A 337 22.11 10.98 7.02
CA ARG A 337 22.13 11.40 8.40
C ARG A 337 20.76 11.84 8.92
N HIS A 338 20.15 11.08 9.82
CA HIS A 338 18.99 11.49 10.58
C HIS A 338 19.32 12.80 11.34
N LYS A 339 18.81 13.92 10.85
CA LYS A 339 18.68 15.11 11.68
C LYS A 339 17.53 14.85 12.64
N LEU A 340 17.87 14.56 13.88
CA LEU A 340 16.91 14.60 15.00
C LEU A 340 16.26 15.97 15.03
N ILE A 341 14.96 16.04 14.79
CA ILE A 341 14.17 17.26 14.99
C ILE A 341 13.82 17.27 16.49
N PRO A 342 14.29 18.25 17.27
CA PRO A 342 13.93 18.33 18.68
C PRO A 342 12.44 18.65 18.81
N VAL A 343 11.72 17.82 19.56
CA VAL A 343 10.34 18.12 19.99
C VAL A 343 10.42 19.33 20.90
N ARG A 344 9.89 20.47 20.48
CA ARG A 344 9.70 21.62 21.37
C ARG A 344 8.54 21.25 22.31
N SER A 345 8.88 21.05 23.58
CA SER A 345 7.94 21.09 24.69
C SER A 345 7.41 22.52 24.82
N GLY A 346 6.14 22.70 24.59
CA GLY A 346 5.35 23.87 24.90
C GLY A 346 4.09 23.42 25.59
#